data_06e76a4bf4a8989324a1b67e4d99bd9d
#
_entry.id   06e76a4bf4a8989324a1b67e4d99bd9d
#
_cell.length_a   1.000
_cell.length_b   1.000
_cell.length_c   1.000
_cell.angle_alpha   90.00
_cell.angle_beta   90.00
_cell.angle_gamma   90.00
#
_symmetry.space_group_name_H-M   'P 1'
#
loop_
_entity.id
_entity.type
_entity.pdbx_description
1 polymer ?
#
loop_
_entity_poly.entity_id
_entity_poly.type
_entity_poly.pdbx_seq_one_letter_code
_entity_poly.pdbx_strand_id
1 'polypeptide(L)'
;MRQQLFEMFGSSNDLAPETIVTRLAMASVIACFIFLSYRISHIGSIYSKKFNVSLVVLTVITTTVMIVIGNNLAMSLGMVGALSIVRFRNAVKNPMDLLYLFWSISAGIIVGVGLYVLAFVLCIVMTVLLLVLDLVPNAKAPDLLVLRALATEVDYGEVEKILKENCKYHKEKSRSIKNGESELIIEIKTAKKEELLEAFSKVKCMTQINCISHDGECRA
;
A
#
# COMPACT_ATOMS: atom_id res chain seq x y z
N MET A 1 -24.50 -42.13 10.43
CA MET A 1 -23.60 -41.66 9.38
C MET A 1 -24.35 -41.01 8.20
N ARG A 2 -25.32 -41.67 7.54
CA ARG A 2 -26.10 -41.09 6.44
C ARG A 2 -26.99 -39.90 6.89
N GLN A 3 -27.67 -39.98 8.03
CA GLN A 3 -28.47 -38.90 8.59
C GLN A 3 -27.61 -37.69 9.01
N GLN A 4 -26.46 -37.92 9.61
CA GLN A 4 -25.51 -36.82 9.94
C GLN A 4 -24.99 -36.09 8.70
N LEU A 5 -24.76 -36.83 7.60
CA LEU A 5 -24.42 -36.22 6.33
C LEU A 5 -25.57 -35.37 5.78
N PHE A 6 -26.82 -35.87 5.84
CA PHE A 6 -28.00 -35.12 5.39
C PHE A 6 -28.25 -33.87 6.23
N GLU A 7 -28.02 -33.90 7.55
CA GLU A 7 -28.12 -32.74 8.41
C GLU A 7 -27.00 -31.70 8.14
N MET A 8 -25.80 -32.15 7.81
CA MET A 8 -24.68 -31.25 7.43
C MET A 8 -24.90 -30.56 6.08
N PHE A 9 -25.62 -31.21 5.13
CA PHE A 9 -25.91 -30.64 3.82
C PHE A 9 -27.24 -29.87 3.75
N GLY A 10 -28.14 -30.10 4.72
CA GLY A 10 -29.52 -29.62 4.68
C GLY A 10 -29.97 -28.72 5.82
N SER A 11 -29.09 -28.38 6.77
CA SER A 11 -29.47 -27.43 7.82
C SER A 11 -29.64 -26.03 7.23
N SER A 12 -30.89 -25.71 6.85
CA SER A 12 -31.28 -24.32 6.69
C SER A 12 -31.18 -23.65 8.07
N ASN A 13 -30.16 -22.81 8.27
CA ASN A 13 -30.16 -21.92 9.41
C ASN A 13 -31.33 -20.94 9.20
N ASP A 14 -32.46 -21.20 9.86
CA ASP A 14 -33.48 -20.18 10.10
C ASP A 14 -32.89 -19.14 11.06
N LEU A 15 -32.02 -18.28 10.49
CA LEU A 15 -31.47 -17.15 11.24
C LEU A 15 -32.62 -16.20 11.52
N ALA A 16 -32.90 -15.98 12.80
CA ALA A 16 -33.86 -14.98 13.21
C ALA A 16 -33.47 -13.64 12.55
N PRO A 17 -34.41 -12.88 12.00
CA PRO A 17 -34.12 -11.60 11.33
C PRO A 17 -33.37 -10.62 12.22
N GLU A 18 -33.57 -10.69 13.54
CA GLU A 18 -32.84 -9.93 14.53
C GLU A 18 -31.31 -10.23 14.52
N THR A 19 -30.94 -11.49 14.31
CA THR A 19 -29.55 -11.90 14.24
C THR A 19 -28.86 -11.39 12.97
N ILE A 20 -29.60 -11.36 11.85
CA ILE A 20 -29.10 -10.81 10.59
C ILE A 20 -28.85 -9.31 10.72
N VAL A 21 -29.81 -8.57 11.28
CA VAL A 21 -29.71 -7.12 11.49
C VAL A 21 -28.57 -6.80 12.44
N THR A 22 -28.41 -7.53 13.54
CA THR A 22 -27.29 -7.34 14.49
C THR A 22 -25.94 -7.58 13.85
N ARG A 23 -25.78 -8.63 13.05
CA ARG A 23 -24.53 -8.91 12.33
C ARG A 23 -24.18 -7.80 11.32
N LEU A 24 -25.16 -7.33 10.55
CA LEU A 24 -24.96 -6.24 9.59
C LEU A 24 -24.65 -4.90 10.29
N ALA A 25 -25.32 -4.60 11.41
CA ALA A 25 -25.03 -3.42 12.21
C ALA A 25 -23.58 -3.45 12.75
N MET A 26 -23.16 -4.60 13.31
CA MET A 26 -21.79 -4.77 13.78
C MET A 26 -20.76 -4.71 12.64
N ALA A 27 -21.07 -5.26 11.47
CA ALA A 27 -20.22 -5.13 10.28
C ALA A 27 -20.02 -3.66 9.89
N SER A 28 -21.10 -2.87 9.94
CA SER A 28 -21.03 -1.44 9.63
C SER A 28 -20.17 -0.66 10.62
N VAL A 29 -20.24 -0.99 11.90
CA VAL A 29 -19.39 -0.37 12.94
C VAL A 29 -17.90 -0.71 12.69
N ILE A 30 -17.59 -1.98 12.43
CA ILE A 30 -16.22 -2.42 12.15
C ILE A 30 -15.71 -1.83 10.84
N ALA A 31 -16.54 -1.78 9.81
CA ALA A 31 -16.20 -1.15 8.54
C ALA A 31 -15.89 0.35 8.71
N CYS A 32 -16.64 1.06 9.56
CA CYS A 32 -16.35 2.45 9.90
C CYS A 32 -15.01 2.60 10.64
N PHE A 33 -14.67 1.64 11.50
CA PHE A 33 -13.37 1.61 12.17
C PHE A 33 -12.21 1.42 11.17
N ILE A 34 -12.36 0.49 10.23
CA ILE A 34 -11.37 0.28 9.15
C ILE A 34 -11.23 1.54 8.29
N PHE A 35 -12.35 2.19 7.95
CA PHE A 35 -12.37 3.45 7.20
C PHE A 35 -11.55 4.55 7.89
N LEU A 36 -11.74 4.71 9.20
CA LEU A 36 -11.00 5.68 10.01
C LEU A 36 -9.52 5.34 10.09
N SER A 37 -9.18 4.07 10.33
CA SER A 37 -7.80 3.59 10.38
C SER A 37 -7.05 3.86 9.07
N TYR A 38 -7.66 3.54 7.92
CA TYR A 38 -7.09 3.81 6.60
C TYR A 38 -6.87 5.31 6.38
N ARG A 39 -7.83 6.15 6.80
CA ARG A 39 -7.73 7.60 6.66
C ARG A 39 -6.59 8.19 7.50
N ILE A 40 -6.34 7.65 8.70
CA ILE A 40 -5.28 8.11 9.59
C ILE A 40 -3.91 7.69 9.09
N SER A 41 -3.78 6.44 8.61
CA SER A 41 -2.50 5.89 8.12
C SER A 41 -2.07 6.50 6.78
N HIS A 42 -3.00 6.93 5.92
CA HIS A 42 -2.68 7.49 4.61
C HIS A 42 -2.87 9.03 4.61
N ILE A 43 -1.84 9.75 5.05
CA ILE A 43 -1.81 11.23 5.04
C ILE A 43 -1.13 11.69 3.75
N GLY A 44 -1.84 12.53 2.94
CA GLY A 44 -1.25 13.20 1.77
C GLY A 44 -1.72 12.67 0.41
N SER A 45 -0.82 12.73 -0.59
CA SER A 45 -1.12 12.46 -2.02
C SER A 45 -1.50 11.02 -2.35
N ILE A 46 -1.27 10.08 -1.44
CA ILE A 46 -1.46 8.63 -1.65
C ILE A 46 -2.89 8.19 -1.26
N TYR A 47 -3.63 9.03 -0.51
CA TYR A 47 -4.98 8.69 -0.06
C TYR A 47 -5.99 8.58 -1.21
N SER A 48 -6.58 7.39 -1.40
CA SER A 48 -7.65 7.16 -2.36
C SER A 48 -9.01 7.02 -1.66
N LYS A 49 -9.85 8.07 -1.75
CA LYS A 49 -11.21 8.04 -1.18
C LYS A 49 -12.06 6.90 -1.76
N LYS A 50 -11.91 6.62 -3.07
CA LYS A 50 -12.67 5.55 -3.74
C LYS A 50 -12.30 4.18 -3.19
N PHE A 51 -11.03 3.94 -2.95
CA PHE A 51 -10.55 2.69 -2.38
C PHE A 51 -11.03 2.52 -0.93
N ASN A 52 -10.96 3.57 -0.09
CA ASN A 52 -11.43 3.51 1.29
C ASN A 52 -12.93 3.17 1.38
N VAL A 53 -13.76 3.77 0.52
CA VAL A 53 -15.19 3.42 0.43
C VAL A 53 -15.38 1.96 0.01
N SER A 54 -14.56 1.45 -0.93
CA SER A 54 -14.68 0.05 -1.34
C SER A 54 -14.32 -0.93 -0.22
N LEU A 55 -13.44 -0.60 0.72
CA LEU A 55 -13.16 -1.43 1.91
C LEU A 55 -14.39 -1.58 2.80
N VAL A 56 -15.12 -0.48 3.04
CA VAL A 56 -16.36 -0.51 3.82
C VAL A 56 -17.41 -1.41 3.18
N VAL A 57 -17.65 -1.22 1.88
CA VAL A 57 -18.60 -2.02 1.12
C VAL A 57 -18.18 -3.49 1.10
N LEU A 58 -16.92 -3.77 0.94
CA LEU A 58 -16.38 -5.14 0.93
C LEU A 58 -16.60 -5.85 2.27
N THR A 59 -16.39 -5.17 3.41
CA THR A 59 -16.66 -5.73 4.73
C THR A 59 -18.12 -6.13 4.88
N VAL A 60 -19.05 -5.29 4.45
CA VAL A 60 -20.49 -5.58 4.52
C VAL A 60 -20.86 -6.72 3.60
N ILE A 61 -20.36 -6.74 2.37
CA ILE A 61 -20.61 -7.82 1.41
C ILE A 61 -20.08 -9.16 1.95
N THR A 62 -18.86 -9.21 2.44
CA THR A 62 -18.27 -10.44 2.99
C THR A 62 -19.04 -10.95 4.20
N THR A 63 -19.51 -10.04 5.07
CA THR A 63 -20.41 -10.40 6.18
C THR A 63 -21.69 -11.02 5.68
N THR A 64 -22.33 -10.40 4.69
CA THR A 64 -23.59 -10.91 4.12
C THR A 64 -23.39 -12.28 3.50
N VAL A 65 -22.33 -12.44 2.72
CA VAL A 65 -21.97 -13.73 2.10
C VAL A 65 -21.77 -14.80 3.18
N MET A 66 -21.05 -14.44 4.26
CA MET A 66 -20.77 -15.38 5.34
C MET A 66 -22.03 -15.77 6.15
N ILE A 67 -22.98 -14.85 6.31
CA ILE A 67 -24.29 -15.15 6.90
C ILE A 67 -25.06 -16.19 6.06
N VAL A 68 -25.03 -16.04 4.73
CA VAL A 68 -25.71 -16.95 3.79
C VAL A 68 -25.05 -18.31 3.74
N ILE A 69 -23.74 -18.38 3.76
CA ILE A 69 -22.98 -19.64 3.79
C ILE A 69 -23.31 -20.40 5.07
N GLY A 70 -23.29 -19.70 6.22
CA GLY A 70 -23.60 -20.27 7.53
C GLY A 70 -22.86 -21.59 7.77
N ASN A 71 -23.61 -22.62 8.23
CA ASN A 71 -23.09 -23.98 8.45
C ASN A 71 -23.41 -24.93 7.27
N ASN A 72 -23.79 -24.42 6.11
CA ASN A 72 -24.17 -25.25 4.96
C ASN A 72 -22.95 -25.53 4.07
N LEU A 73 -22.44 -26.74 4.11
CA LEU A 73 -21.28 -27.18 3.34
C LEU A 73 -21.49 -27.06 1.82
N ALA A 74 -22.70 -27.33 1.33
CA ALA A 74 -22.99 -27.24 -0.11
C ALA A 74 -22.89 -25.78 -0.60
N MET A 75 -23.42 -24.82 0.18
CA MET A 75 -23.28 -23.40 -0.12
C MET A 75 -21.83 -22.92 -0.04
N SER A 76 -21.07 -23.37 0.96
CA SER A 76 -19.62 -23.08 1.07
C SER A 76 -18.87 -23.49 -0.19
N LEU A 77 -19.05 -24.76 -0.62
CA LEU A 77 -18.36 -25.28 -1.80
C LEU A 77 -18.82 -24.58 -3.09
N GLY A 78 -20.11 -24.28 -3.21
CA GLY A 78 -20.66 -23.51 -4.33
C GLY A 78 -20.06 -22.10 -4.42
N MET A 79 -19.92 -21.41 -3.29
CA MET A 79 -19.34 -20.07 -3.24
C MET A 79 -17.84 -20.07 -3.59
N VAL A 80 -17.06 -21.04 -3.08
CA VAL A 80 -15.65 -21.20 -3.45
C VAL A 80 -15.51 -21.43 -4.96
N GLY A 81 -16.38 -22.27 -5.53
CA GLY A 81 -16.44 -22.49 -6.99
C GLY A 81 -16.77 -21.21 -7.76
N ALA A 82 -17.79 -20.46 -7.32
CA ALA A 82 -18.16 -19.20 -7.94
C ALA A 82 -17.05 -18.14 -7.86
N LEU A 83 -16.40 -17.99 -6.70
CA LEU A 83 -15.29 -17.03 -6.51
C LEU A 83 -14.05 -17.39 -7.33
N SER A 84 -13.82 -18.67 -7.61
CA SER A 84 -12.67 -19.11 -8.42
C SER A 84 -12.73 -18.64 -9.89
N ILE A 85 -13.94 -18.32 -10.38
CA ILE A 85 -14.18 -17.80 -11.74
C ILE A 85 -13.87 -16.29 -11.81
N VAL A 86 -13.90 -15.58 -10.66
CA VAL A 86 -13.66 -14.13 -10.61
C VAL A 86 -12.17 -13.84 -10.77
N ARG A 87 -11.82 -13.38 -11.97
CA ARG A 87 -10.45 -12.96 -12.28
C ARG A 87 -10.32 -11.45 -12.13
N PHE A 88 -9.54 -11.01 -11.15
CA PHE A 88 -9.16 -9.58 -11.04
C PHE A 88 -8.15 -9.25 -12.15
N ARG A 89 -8.50 -8.34 -13.04
CA ARG A 89 -7.61 -7.87 -14.13
C ARG A 89 -6.70 -6.73 -13.69
N ASN A 90 -7.05 -6.02 -12.60
CA ASN A 90 -6.29 -4.87 -12.12
C ASN A 90 -5.46 -5.29 -10.91
N ALA A 91 -4.14 -5.19 -11.02
CA ALA A 91 -3.25 -5.36 -9.88
C ALA A 91 -3.40 -4.18 -8.93
N VAL A 92 -3.51 -4.46 -7.64
CA VAL A 92 -3.42 -3.42 -6.60
C VAL A 92 -1.99 -2.93 -6.59
N LYS A 93 -1.79 -1.63 -6.90
CA LYS A 93 -0.44 -1.06 -7.09
C LYS A 93 0.33 -0.89 -5.77
N ASN A 94 -0.40 -0.63 -4.68
CA ASN A 94 0.20 -0.36 -3.38
C ASN A 94 0.07 -1.61 -2.48
N PRO A 95 1.18 -2.17 -1.95
CA PRO A 95 1.13 -3.30 -1.02
C PRO A 95 0.31 -3.02 0.25
N MET A 96 0.30 -1.77 0.74
CA MET A 96 -0.48 -1.39 1.92
C MET A 96 -1.98 -1.47 1.67
N ASP A 97 -2.46 -1.10 0.48
CA ASP A 97 -3.85 -1.23 0.09
C ASP A 97 -4.31 -2.69 0.11
N LEU A 98 -3.41 -3.61 -0.29
CA LEU A 98 -3.68 -5.04 -0.26
C LEU A 98 -3.88 -5.54 1.18
N LEU A 99 -3.08 -5.07 2.15
CA LEU A 99 -3.25 -5.42 3.57
C LEU A 99 -4.61 -4.96 4.11
N TYR A 100 -5.03 -3.73 3.82
CA TYR A 100 -6.35 -3.23 4.22
C TYR A 100 -7.48 -4.01 3.57
N LEU A 101 -7.32 -4.45 2.33
CA LEU A 101 -8.29 -5.28 1.62
C LEU A 101 -8.44 -6.64 2.31
N PHE A 102 -7.34 -7.32 2.64
CA PHE A 102 -7.39 -8.60 3.38
C PHE A 102 -7.95 -8.42 4.78
N TRP A 103 -7.63 -7.32 5.46
CA TRP A 103 -8.20 -7.00 6.76
C TRP A 103 -9.72 -6.82 6.69
N SER A 104 -10.25 -6.08 5.72
CA SER A 104 -11.68 -5.86 5.54
C SER A 104 -12.43 -7.17 5.25
N ILE A 105 -11.88 -8.05 4.43
CA ILE A 105 -12.43 -9.38 4.16
C ILE A 105 -12.46 -10.23 5.43
N SER A 106 -11.34 -10.32 6.15
CA SER A 106 -11.23 -11.12 7.37
C SER A 106 -12.18 -10.64 8.45
N ALA A 107 -12.28 -9.31 8.65
CA ALA A 107 -13.23 -8.73 9.59
C ALA A 107 -14.67 -9.05 9.23
N GLY A 108 -15.03 -8.96 7.95
CA GLY A 108 -16.37 -9.33 7.46
C GLY A 108 -16.71 -10.80 7.71
N ILE A 109 -15.77 -11.72 7.48
CA ILE A 109 -15.93 -13.15 7.75
C ILE A 109 -16.19 -13.40 9.24
N ILE A 110 -15.35 -12.82 10.12
CA ILE A 110 -15.44 -13.02 11.58
C ILE A 110 -16.77 -12.50 12.12
N VAL A 111 -17.22 -11.33 11.66
CA VAL A 111 -18.53 -10.77 12.04
C VAL A 111 -19.68 -11.62 11.51
N GLY A 112 -19.57 -12.11 10.29
CA GLY A 112 -20.57 -12.99 9.67
C GLY A 112 -20.77 -14.30 10.42
N VAL A 113 -19.71 -14.83 11.05
CA VAL A 113 -19.81 -16.01 11.93
C VAL A 113 -20.42 -15.64 13.29
N GLY A 114 -20.37 -14.35 13.71
CA GLY A 114 -20.90 -13.87 14.99
C GLY A 114 -19.86 -13.72 16.09
N LEU A 115 -18.56 -13.79 15.76
CA LEU A 115 -17.46 -13.66 16.70
C LEU A 115 -17.06 -12.19 16.90
N TYR A 116 -17.96 -11.37 17.44
CA TYR A 116 -17.79 -9.90 17.53
C TYR A 116 -16.55 -9.49 18.33
N VAL A 117 -16.30 -10.17 19.46
CA VAL A 117 -15.14 -9.88 20.31
C VAL A 117 -13.83 -10.06 19.52
N LEU A 118 -13.73 -11.14 18.77
CA LEU A 118 -12.55 -11.41 17.94
C LEU A 118 -12.38 -10.35 16.86
N ALA A 119 -13.48 -9.88 16.24
CA ALA A 119 -13.43 -8.82 15.25
C ALA A 119 -12.91 -7.48 15.82
N PHE A 120 -13.34 -7.10 17.03
CA PHE A 120 -12.84 -5.92 17.72
C PHE A 120 -11.36 -6.05 18.10
N VAL A 121 -10.96 -7.18 18.65
CA VAL A 121 -9.55 -7.45 18.99
C VAL A 121 -8.68 -7.36 17.73
N LEU A 122 -9.10 -7.99 16.63
CA LEU A 122 -8.41 -7.90 15.35
C LEU A 122 -8.24 -6.44 14.90
N CYS A 123 -9.31 -5.63 14.97
CA CYS A 123 -9.27 -4.22 14.59
C CYS A 123 -8.27 -3.42 15.43
N ILE A 124 -8.27 -3.61 16.74
CA ILE A 124 -7.35 -2.92 17.64
C ILE A 124 -5.89 -3.33 17.33
N VAL A 125 -5.64 -4.64 17.24
CA VAL A 125 -4.30 -5.19 16.97
C VAL A 125 -3.78 -4.67 15.62
N MET A 126 -4.59 -4.75 14.57
CA MET A 126 -4.18 -4.28 13.23
C MET A 126 -3.90 -2.78 13.20
N THR A 127 -4.75 -1.97 13.85
CA THR A 127 -4.52 -0.52 13.90
C THR A 127 -3.25 -0.19 14.66
N VAL A 128 -3.03 -0.78 15.84
CA VAL A 128 -1.82 -0.55 16.62
C VAL A 128 -0.58 -1.01 15.85
N LEU A 129 -0.62 -2.18 15.23
CA LEU A 129 0.49 -2.71 14.45
C LEU A 129 0.86 -1.79 13.28
N LEU A 130 -0.13 -1.33 12.52
CA LEU A 130 0.10 -0.43 11.38
C LEU A 130 0.65 0.93 11.83
N LEU A 131 0.12 1.52 12.91
CA LEU A 131 0.62 2.76 13.47
C LEU A 131 2.06 2.63 13.99
N VAL A 132 2.38 1.54 14.68
CA VAL A 132 3.74 1.28 15.19
C VAL A 132 4.72 1.10 14.03
N LEU A 133 4.33 0.36 12.99
CA LEU A 133 5.19 0.16 11.82
C LEU A 133 5.37 1.45 11.00
N ASP A 134 4.37 2.32 10.95
CA ASP A 134 4.47 3.62 10.27
C ASP A 134 5.39 4.60 11.02
N LEU A 135 5.54 4.44 12.35
CA LEU A 135 6.52 5.18 13.15
C LEU A 135 7.98 4.76 12.88
N VAL A 136 8.21 3.59 12.31
CA VAL A 136 9.56 3.15 11.95
C VAL A 136 10.05 4.01 10.78
N PRO A 137 11.08 4.85 10.96
CA PRO A 137 11.52 5.74 9.90
C PRO A 137 11.99 4.91 8.70
N ASN A 138 11.33 5.10 7.57
CA ASN A 138 11.77 4.53 6.32
C ASN A 138 13.22 4.96 6.08
N ALA A 139 14.09 4.00 5.77
CA ALA A 139 15.44 4.32 5.31
C ALA A 139 15.26 5.26 4.11
N LYS A 140 15.65 6.54 4.29
CA LYS A 140 15.51 7.56 3.24
C LYS A 140 16.06 6.98 1.95
N ALA A 141 15.18 6.81 0.96
CA ALA A 141 15.61 6.41 -0.37
C ALA A 141 16.64 7.45 -0.86
N PRO A 142 17.70 7.02 -1.53
CA PRO A 142 18.68 7.94 -2.06
C PRO A 142 18.03 8.84 -3.12
N ASP A 143 18.39 10.12 -3.11
CA ASP A 143 17.91 11.07 -4.10
C ASP A 143 18.64 10.87 -5.43
N LEU A 144 17.99 11.21 -6.55
CA LEU A 144 18.61 11.21 -7.87
C LEU A 144 19.02 12.63 -8.23
N LEU A 145 20.32 12.85 -8.39
CA LEU A 145 20.89 14.07 -8.90
C LEU A 145 21.09 13.94 -10.41
N VAL A 146 20.41 14.76 -11.19
CA VAL A 146 20.57 14.85 -12.64
C VAL A 146 21.32 16.12 -12.97
N LEU A 147 22.53 15.95 -13.50
CA LEU A 147 23.41 17.03 -13.93
C LEU A 147 23.47 17.04 -15.46
N ARG A 148 23.20 18.19 -16.06
CA ARG A 148 23.42 18.42 -17.48
C ARG A 148 24.50 19.47 -17.67
N ALA A 149 25.46 19.19 -18.50
CA ALA A 149 26.54 20.08 -18.81
C ALA A 149 27.03 19.90 -20.24
N LEU A 150 27.78 20.89 -20.76
CA LEU A 150 28.44 20.78 -22.07
C LEU A 150 29.54 19.73 -22.01
N ALA A 151 29.45 18.71 -22.86
CA ALA A 151 30.32 17.52 -22.83
C ALA A 151 31.82 17.84 -23.01
N THR A 152 32.14 18.98 -23.66
CA THR A 152 33.49 19.44 -23.92
C THR A 152 34.17 20.15 -22.75
N GLU A 153 33.40 20.59 -21.76
CA GLU A 153 33.90 21.45 -20.65
C GLU A 153 33.73 20.81 -19.27
N VAL A 154 33.17 19.59 -19.19
CA VAL A 154 32.95 18.92 -17.91
C VAL A 154 34.24 18.37 -17.35
N ASP A 155 34.66 18.89 -16.21
CA ASP A 155 35.68 18.25 -15.38
C ASP A 155 35.03 17.25 -14.41
N TYR A 156 35.03 15.98 -14.77
CA TYR A 156 34.50 14.91 -13.94
C TYR A 156 35.23 14.76 -12.59
N GLY A 157 36.49 15.20 -12.52
CA GLY A 157 37.25 15.21 -11.27
C GLY A 157 36.73 16.22 -10.27
N GLU A 158 36.30 17.39 -10.74
CA GLU A 158 35.66 18.40 -9.92
C GLU A 158 34.29 17.98 -9.42
N VAL A 159 33.48 17.34 -10.31
CA VAL A 159 32.19 16.77 -9.95
C VAL A 159 32.32 15.72 -8.85
N GLU A 160 33.28 14.79 -9.00
CA GLU A 160 33.53 13.74 -8.02
C GLU A 160 34.02 14.30 -6.67
N LYS A 161 34.81 15.36 -6.69
CA LYS A 161 35.32 16.04 -5.49
C LYS A 161 34.17 16.70 -4.71
N ILE A 162 33.27 17.43 -5.39
CA ILE A 162 32.09 18.06 -4.78
C ILE A 162 31.17 16.99 -4.19
N LEU A 163 30.99 15.87 -4.86
CA LEU A 163 30.17 14.76 -4.35
C LEU A 163 30.79 14.13 -3.10
N LYS A 164 32.10 13.91 -3.07
CA LYS A 164 32.79 13.34 -1.90
C LYS A 164 32.73 14.25 -0.68
N GLU A 165 32.78 15.57 -0.87
CA GLU A 165 32.73 16.54 0.23
C GLU A 165 31.32 16.69 0.82
N ASN A 166 30.26 16.60 0.00
CA ASN A 166 28.89 16.93 0.40
C ASN A 166 27.97 15.72 0.55
N CYS A 167 28.34 14.52 0.07
CA CYS A 167 27.52 13.33 0.11
C CYS A 167 28.14 12.21 0.95
N LYS A 168 27.34 11.60 1.82
CA LYS A 168 27.74 10.38 2.55
C LYS A 168 27.82 9.15 1.65
N TYR A 169 27.06 9.15 0.57
CA TYR A 169 27.03 8.07 -0.42
C TYR A 169 26.69 8.69 -1.77
N HIS A 170 27.41 8.28 -2.81
CA HIS A 170 27.13 8.61 -4.20
C HIS A 170 27.42 7.41 -5.08
N LYS A 171 26.60 7.19 -6.08
CA LYS A 171 26.79 6.14 -7.08
C LYS A 171 26.28 6.61 -8.43
N GLU A 172 27.16 6.60 -9.43
CA GLU A 172 26.77 6.89 -10.80
C GLU A 172 25.85 5.79 -11.32
N LYS A 173 24.67 6.17 -11.79
CA LYS A 173 23.67 5.23 -12.37
C LYS A 173 23.73 5.23 -13.89
N SER A 174 23.89 6.38 -14.49
CA SER A 174 23.90 6.54 -15.94
C SER A 174 24.69 7.76 -16.34
N ARG A 175 25.39 7.62 -17.45
CA ARG A 175 26.07 8.71 -18.14
C ARG A 175 25.66 8.62 -19.62
N SER A 176 25.09 9.69 -20.14
CA SER A 176 24.68 9.79 -21.54
C SER A 176 25.26 11.06 -22.15
N ILE A 177 25.76 10.95 -23.37
CA ILE A 177 26.23 12.11 -24.15
C ILE A 177 25.38 12.17 -25.41
N LYS A 178 24.65 13.28 -25.60
CA LYS A 178 23.77 13.48 -26.74
C LYS A 178 23.85 14.92 -27.21
N ASN A 179 24.07 15.13 -28.51
CA ASN A 179 24.08 16.47 -29.12
C ASN A 179 25.11 17.46 -28.49
N GLY A 180 26.25 16.94 -27.97
CA GLY A 180 27.26 17.79 -27.31
C GLY A 180 26.95 18.11 -25.83
N GLU A 181 25.84 17.64 -25.29
CA GLU A 181 25.51 17.71 -23.87
C GLU A 181 25.78 16.35 -23.17
N SER A 182 26.37 16.41 -21.99
CA SER A 182 26.54 15.30 -21.09
C SER A 182 25.49 15.31 -20.01
N GLU A 183 24.71 14.23 -19.89
CA GLU A 183 23.74 14.02 -18.80
C GLU A 183 24.27 12.96 -17.86
N LEU A 184 24.48 13.34 -16.60
CA LEU A 184 24.89 12.46 -15.52
C LEU A 184 23.73 12.25 -14.55
N ILE A 185 23.41 10.99 -14.26
CA ILE A 185 22.42 10.60 -13.25
C ILE A 185 23.17 9.91 -12.11
N ILE A 186 23.17 10.54 -10.96
CA ILE A 186 23.91 10.11 -9.78
C ILE A 186 22.92 9.88 -8.63
N GLU A 187 22.99 8.72 -8.03
CA GLU A 187 22.28 8.41 -6.79
C GLU A 187 23.07 8.96 -5.62
N ILE A 188 22.46 9.85 -4.84
CA ILE A 188 23.13 10.54 -3.73
C ILE A 188 22.35 10.35 -2.42
N LYS A 189 23.10 10.33 -1.31
CA LYS A 189 22.55 10.37 0.04
C LYS A 189 23.19 11.50 0.81
N THR A 190 22.49 12.64 0.88
CA THR A 190 22.97 13.83 1.59
C THR A 190 21.88 14.38 2.51
N ALA A 191 22.31 14.97 3.63
CA ALA A 191 21.44 15.74 4.52
C ALA A 191 21.36 17.22 4.13
N LYS A 192 22.31 17.69 3.26
CA LYS A 192 22.54 19.10 2.92
C LYS A 192 22.33 19.33 1.43
N LYS A 193 21.06 19.19 0.99
CA LYS A 193 20.71 19.31 -0.43
C LYS A 193 21.01 20.69 -1.01
N GLU A 194 20.71 21.74 -0.25
CA GLU A 194 20.90 23.13 -0.67
C GLU A 194 22.36 23.47 -0.88
N GLU A 195 23.24 23.09 0.08
CA GLU A 195 24.69 23.31 -0.03
C GLU A 195 25.27 22.59 -1.26
N LEU A 196 24.78 21.39 -1.56
CA LEU A 196 25.19 20.62 -2.74
C LEU A 196 24.77 21.29 -4.04
N LEU A 197 23.52 21.76 -4.13
CA LEU A 197 23.02 22.47 -5.30
C LEU A 197 23.75 23.80 -5.53
N GLU A 198 24.07 24.54 -4.45
CA GLU A 198 24.87 25.75 -4.53
C GLU A 198 26.32 25.47 -4.99
N ALA A 199 26.92 24.38 -4.52
CA ALA A 199 28.26 23.99 -4.95
C ALA A 199 28.32 23.71 -6.45
N PHE A 200 27.31 22.98 -6.98
CA PHE A 200 27.22 22.71 -8.42
C PHE A 200 26.85 23.93 -9.24
N SER A 201 26.09 24.88 -8.70
CA SER A 201 25.72 26.11 -9.41
C SER A 201 26.93 27.03 -9.68
N LYS A 202 28.03 26.89 -8.93
CA LYS A 202 29.26 27.63 -9.10
C LYS A 202 30.14 27.06 -10.22
N VAL A 203 29.87 25.85 -10.68
CA VAL A 203 30.62 25.20 -11.77
C VAL A 203 30.08 25.72 -13.10
N LYS A 204 30.91 26.47 -13.83
CA LYS A 204 30.52 27.23 -15.03
C LYS A 204 29.98 26.40 -16.21
N CYS A 205 30.28 25.11 -16.26
CA CYS A 205 29.86 24.22 -17.36
C CYS A 205 28.50 23.57 -17.15
N MET A 206 27.83 23.78 -16.00
CA MET A 206 26.53 23.18 -15.71
C MET A 206 25.40 23.97 -16.35
N THR A 207 24.63 23.29 -17.23
CA THR A 207 23.47 23.90 -17.93
C THR A 207 22.20 23.71 -17.11
N GLN A 208 22.06 22.56 -16.43
CA GLN A 208 20.90 22.25 -15.63
C GLN A 208 21.25 21.31 -14.47
N ILE A 209 20.70 21.59 -13.29
CA ILE A 209 20.90 20.80 -12.07
C ILE A 209 19.52 20.49 -11.51
N ASN A 210 19.16 19.23 -11.47
CA ASN A 210 17.90 18.77 -10.88
C ASN A 210 18.19 17.75 -9.79
N CYS A 211 17.62 17.96 -8.60
CA CYS A 211 17.61 16.97 -7.54
C CYS A 211 16.18 16.42 -7.40
N ILE A 212 16.00 15.16 -7.76
CA ILE A 212 14.72 14.47 -7.72
C ILE A 212 14.74 13.56 -6.50
N SER A 213 13.90 13.87 -5.51
CA SER A 213 13.71 12.94 -4.40
C SER A 213 12.89 11.74 -4.89
N HIS A 214 13.46 10.56 -4.71
CA HIS A 214 12.85 9.32 -5.15
C HIS A 214 12.24 8.63 -3.93
N ASP A 215 10.91 8.68 -3.81
CA ASP A 215 10.17 8.00 -2.74
C ASP A 215 10.07 6.46 -2.96
N GLY A 216 10.98 5.89 -3.73
CA GLY A 216 11.05 4.44 -3.97
C GLY A 216 10.04 3.88 -4.97
N GLU A 217 9.12 4.68 -5.48
CA GLU A 217 8.13 4.27 -6.47
C GLU A 217 8.53 4.73 -7.87
N CYS A 218 9.20 3.85 -8.62
CA CYS A 218 9.27 4.00 -10.08
C CYS A 218 7.88 3.80 -10.66
N ARG A 219 7.18 4.88 -10.99
CA ARG A 219 6.03 4.82 -11.89
C ARG A 219 6.59 4.63 -13.31
N ALA A 220 6.56 3.37 -13.78
CA ALA A 220 6.70 3.05 -15.18
C ALA A 220 5.37 3.32 -15.91
#